data_5bf92cddd703fffa0e6da66b64c1a10f
#
_entry.id   5bf92cddd703fffa0e6da66b64c1a10f
#
_cell.length_a   1.000
_cell.length_b   1.000
_cell.length_c   1.000
_cell.angle_alpha   90.00
_cell.angle_beta   90.00
_cell.angle_gamma   90.00
#
_symmetry.space_group_name_H-M   'P 1'
#
loop_
_entity.id
_entity.type
_entity.pdbx_description
1 polymer ?
#
loop_
_entity_poly.entity_id
_entity_poly.type
_entity_poly.pdbx_seq_one_letter_code
_entity_poly.pdbx_strand_id
1 'polypeptide(L)' 'MSPEKLGHMANQIAMFFESQPGDQARAVADHINANWAPAMRAQFLDGAPEQALHPLVTAALPEIRRPA' A
#
# COMPACT_ATOMS: atom_id res chain seq x y z
N MET A 1 -1.68 14.93 -0.55
CA MET A 1 -0.52 14.21 -1.13
C MET A 1 -0.93 13.62 -2.47
N SER A 2 -0.05 13.63 -3.46
CA SER A 2 -0.43 13.11 -4.79
C SER A 2 -0.46 11.59 -4.81
N PRO A 3 -1.27 10.99 -5.72
CA PRO A 3 -1.29 9.52 -5.88
C PRO A 3 0.10 8.95 -6.17
N GLU A 4 0.92 9.68 -6.93
CA GLU A 4 2.27 9.24 -7.28
C GLU A 4 3.15 9.14 -6.03
N LYS A 5 3.06 10.10 -5.14
CA LYS A 5 3.82 10.08 -3.87
C LYS A 5 3.35 8.94 -2.97
N LEU A 6 2.05 8.70 -2.92
CA LEU A 6 1.50 7.60 -2.14
C LEU A 6 1.96 6.26 -2.69
N GLY A 7 1.98 6.10 -4.02
CA GLY A 7 2.50 4.89 -4.66
C GLY A 7 3.97 4.67 -4.34
N HIS A 8 4.77 5.74 -4.39
CA HIS A 8 6.18 5.67 -4.04
C HIS A 8 6.40 5.25 -2.59
N MET A 9 5.61 5.83 -1.68
CA MET A 9 5.67 5.45 -0.25
C MET A 9 5.31 3.99 -0.04
N ALA A 10 4.26 3.52 -0.72
CA ALA A 10 3.84 2.12 -0.62
C ALA A 10 4.93 1.18 -1.13
N ASN A 11 5.59 1.55 -2.24
CA ASN A 11 6.69 0.75 -2.79
C ASN A 11 7.87 0.67 -1.81
N GLN A 12 8.15 1.73 -1.09
CA GLN A 12 9.22 1.72 -0.07
C GLN A 12 8.86 0.81 1.11
N ILE A 13 7.60 0.81 1.51
CA ILE A 13 7.11 -0.10 2.55
C ILE A 13 7.31 -1.55 2.09
N ALA A 14 6.93 -1.85 0.85
CA ALA A 14 7.10 -3.18 0.28
C ALA A 14 8.57 -3.62 0.27
N MET A 15 9.47 -2.72 -0.07
CA MET A 15 10.91 -3.02 -0.08
C MET A 15 11.40 -3.43 1.31
N PHE A 16 10.89 -2.81 2.35
CA PHE A 16 11.23 -3.22 3.73
C PHE A 16 10.76 -4.65 4.00
N PHE A 17 9.54 -4.98 3.57
CA PHE A 17 8.96 -6.28 3.87
C PHE A 17 9.47 -7.42 2.98
N GLU A 18 10.16 -7.12 1.89
CA GLU A 18 10.75 -8.15 1.00
C GLU A 18 11.63 -9.13 1.74
N SER A 19 12.33 -8.68 2.77
CA SER A 19 13.27 -9.49 3.54
C SER A 19 12.67 -10.02 4.84
N GLN A 20 11.38 -9.79 5.09
CA GLN A 20 10.73 -10.24 6.32
C GLN A 20 10.06 -11.59 6.10
N PRO A 21 10.04 -12.46 7.14
CA PRO A 21 9.34 -13.75 7.02
C PRO A 21 7.82 -13.55 7.08
N GLY A 22 7.09 -14.60 6.67
CA GLY A 22 5.64 -14.63 6.76
C GLY A 22 4.95 -14.09 5.53
N ASP A 23 3.69 -13.70 5.69
CA ASP A 23 2.87 -13.15 4.60
C ASP A 23 3.22 -11.69 4.38
N GLN A 24 4.11 -11.46 3.44
CA GLN A 24 4.66 -10.12 3.18
C GLN A 24 3.61 -9.15 2.63
N ALA A 25 2.74 -9.63 1.75
CA ALA A 25 1.68 -8.76 1.20
C ALA A 25 0.72 -8.33 2.30
N ARG A 26 0.35 -9.24 3.20
CA ARG A 26 -0.49 -8.90 4.33
C ARG A 26 0.19 -7.91 5.26
N ALA A 27 1.49 -8.07 5.47
CA ALA A 27 2.26 -7.15 6.31
C ALA A 27 2.26 -5.74 5.73
N VAL A 28 2.39 -5.61 4.41
CA VAL A 28 2.29 -4.31 3.73
C VAL A 28 0.91 -3.70 3.97
N ALA A 29 -0.16 -4.47 3.75
CA ALA A 29 -1.53 -3.98 3.94
C ALA A 29 -1.78 -3.57 5.40
N ASP A 30 -1.35 -4.38 6.35
CA ASP A 30 -1.51 -4.08 7.78
C ASP A 30 -0.78 -2.79 8.16
N HIS A 31 0.42 -2.58 7.64
CA HIS A 31 1.18 -1.36 7.89
C HIS A 31 0.43 -0.13 7.39
N ILE A 32 -0.08 -0.20 6.16
CA ILE A 32 -0.83 0.91 5.55
C ILE A 32 -2.12 1.16 6.33
N ASN A 33 -2.85 0.12 6.67
CA ASN A 33 -4.11 0.25 7.42
C ASN A 33 -3.88 0.87 8.80
N ALA A 34 -2.76 0.56 9.44
CA ALA A 34 -2.46 1.06 10.79
C ALA A 34 -1.92 2.48 10.79
N ASN A 35 -1.22 2.90 9.74
CA ASN A 35 -0.44 4.14 9.76
C ASN A 35 -0.97 5.24 8.84
N TRP A 36 -1.67 4.89 7.76
CA TRP A 36 -2.18 5.88 6.82
C TRP A 36 -3.58 6.34 7.23
N ALA A 37 -3.82 7.64 7.16
CA ALA A 37 -5.15 8.21 7.41
C ALA A 37 -6.15 7.67 6.38
N PRO A 38 -7.45 7.58 6.75
CA PRO A 38 -8.47 7.08 5.81
C PRO A 38 -8.48 7.79 4.46
N ALA A 39 -8.32 9.11 4.45
CA ALA A 39 -8.28 9.88 3.21
C ALA A 39 -7.08 9.51 2.32
N MET A 40 -5.94 9.21 2.94
CA MET A 40 -4.76 8.77 2.21
C MET A 40 -5.00 7.41 1.56
N ARG A 41 -5.61 6.48 2.28
CA ARG A 41 -5.92 5.15 1.74
C ARG A 41 -6.89 5.25 0.57
N ALA A 42 -7.94 6.07 0.70
CA ALA A 42 -8.90 6.27 -0.38
C ALA A 42 -8.23 6.83 -1.63
N GLN A 43 -7.41 7.86 -1.46
CA GLN A 43 -6.70 8.50 -2.56
C GLN A 43 -5.73 7.52 -3.23
N PHE A 44 -5.01 6.74 -2.43
CA PHE A 44 -4.09 5.74 -2.94
C PHE A 44 -4.82 4.67 -3.75
N LEU A 45 -5.89 4.12 -3.21
CA LEU A 45 -6.66 3.07 -3.91
C LEU A 45 -7.26 3.56 -5.21
N ASP A 46 -7.75 4.80 -5.24
CA ASP A 46 -8.32 5.38 -6.45
C ASP A 46 -7.27 5.57 -7.55
N GLY A 47 -6.04 5.90 -7.19
CA GLY A 47 -4.96 6.11 -8.14
C GLY A 47 -4.13 4.87 -8.44
N ALA A 48 -4.31 3.78 -7.71
CA ALA A 48 -3.45 2.61 -7.79
C ALA A 48 -3.34 1.99 -9.20
N PRO A 49 -4.44 1.87 -9.98
CA PRO A 49 -4.34 1.28 -11.32
C PRO A 49 -3.41 2.03 -12.27
N GLU A 50 -3.13 3.29 -11.98
CA GLU A 50 -2.31 4.15 -12.83
C GLU A 50 -0.85 4.24 -12.37
N GLN A 51 -0.51 3.56 -11.27
CA GLN A 51 0.82 3.64 -10.66
C GLN A 51 1.65 2.39 -10.94
N ALA A 52 2.98 2.59 -11.03
CA ALA A 52 3.93 1.48 -11.08
C ALA A 52 4.16 0.97 -9.65
N LEU A 53 3.51 -0.12 -9.28
CA LEU A 53 3.53 -0.64 -7.92
C LEU A 53 4.40 -1.89 -7.82
N HIS A 54 5.12 -1.98 -6.70
CA HIS A 54 5.85 -3.19 -6.32
C HIS A 54 4.86 -4.37 -6.26
N PRO A 55 5.28 -5.60 -6.68
CA PRO A 55 4.37 -6.76 -6.64
C PRO A 55 3.71 -6.99 -5.28
N LEU A 56 4.42 -6.74 -4.18
CA LEU A 56 3.83 -6.89 -2.84
C LEU A 56 2.73 -5.86 -2.60
N VAL A 57 2.88 -4.64 -3.12
CA VAL A 57 1.83 -3.62 -3.01
C VAL A 57 0.61 -4.03 -3.80
N THR A 58 0.80 -4.49 -5.03
CA THR A 58 -0.30 -4.98 -5.87
C THR A 58 -1.05 -6.10 -5.17
N ALA A 59 -0.32 -7.06 -4.60
CA ALA A 59 -0.93 -8.17 -3.85
C ALA A 59 -1.64 -7.70 -2.59
N ALA A 60 -1.19 -6.60 -1.98
CA ALA A 60 -1.77 -6.06 -0.77
C ALA A 60 -3.05 -5.25 -1.00
N LEU A 61 -3.28 -4.76 -2.22
CA LEU A 61 -4.41 -3.87 -2.51
C LEU A 61 -5.76 -4.37 -2.00
N PRO A 62 -6.14 -5.65 -2.20
CA PRO A 62 -7.44 -6.13 -1.74
C PRO A 62 -7.60 -6.09 -0.22
N GLU A 63 -6.51 -6.05 0.53
CA GLU A 63 -6.53 -6.05 1.99
C GLU A 63 -6.35 -4.66 2.58
N ILE A 64 -6.12 -3.64 1.76
CA ILE A 64 -6.08 -2.24 2.22
C ILE A 64 -7.52 -1.76 2.38
N ARG A 65 -7.86 -1.29 3.58
CA ARG A 65 -9.23 -0.91 3.90
C ARG A 65 -9.58 0.42 3.26
N ARG A 66 -10.64 0.41 2.44
CA ARG A 66 -11.21 1.64 1.90
C ARG A 66 -12.17 2.20 2.95
N PRO A 67 -12.06 3.49 3.29
CA PRO A 67 -13.03 4.09 4.21
C PRO A 67 -14.44 4.04 3.63
N ALA A 68 -15.39 3.84 4.52
CA ALA A 68 -16.81 3.75 4.15
C ALA A 68 -17.36 5.14 3.78
#